data_2d1fd1fed17f83c2ca150792e0efcbee
#
_entry.id   2d1fd1fed17f83c2ca150792e0efcbee
#
_cell.length_a   1.000
_cell.length_b   1.000
_cell.length_c   1.000
_cell.angle_alpha   90.00
_cell.angle_beta   90.00
_cell.angle_gamma   90.00
#
_symmetry.space_group_name_H-M   'P 1'
#
loop_
_entity.id
_entity.type
_entity.pdbx_description
1 polymer ?
#
loop_
_entity_poly.entity_id
_entity_poly.type
_entity_poly.pdbx_seq_one_letter_code
_entity_poly.pdbx_strand_id
1 'polypeptide(L)'
;MSQITIDSQQVLGIASQIENDNNQLQQLLNDSKATVDSLSTYWQGKASDDTRSSYNVFAGKFFQQYHDVLNQYVVFLRKNVAEQYEQTEQINTQLADAFK
;
A
#
# COMPACT_ATOMS: atom_id res chain seq x y z
N MET A 1 15.46 -29.85 -5.51
CA MET A 1 15.54 -28.65 -4.66
C MET A 1 14.96 -27.46 -5.38
N SER A 2 14.02 -26.77 -4.76
CA SER A 2 13.42 -25.61 -5.38
C SER A 2 14.41 -24.44 -5.37
N GLN A 3 14.53 -23.77 -6.49
CA GLN A 3 15.29 -22.52 -6.56
C GLN A 3 14.36 -21.36 -6.24
N ILE A 4 14.84 -20.45 -5.39
CA ILE A 4 14.18 -19.18 -5.15
C ILE A 4 14.80 -18.17 -6.10
N THR A 5 13.98 -17.64 -6.99
CA THR A 5 14.41 -16.64 -7.95
C THR A 5 13.70 -15.34 -7.62
N ILE A 6 14.46 -14.29 -7.37
CA ILE A 6 13.93 -12.93 -7.13
C ILE A 6 14.62 -11.99 -8.10
N ASP A 7 13.82 -11.34 -8.92
CA ASP A 7 14.28 -10.24 -9.75
C ASP A 7 14.05 -8.95 -8.95
N SER A 8 15.08 -8.46 -8.28
CA SER A 8 14.99 -7.33 -7.39
C SER A 8 14.57 -6.04 -8.11
N GLN A 9 14.97 -5.87 -9.36
CA GLN A 9 14.55 -4.69 -10.14
C GLN A 9 13.06 -4.72 -10.43
N GLN A 10 12.52 -5.87 -10.76
CA GLN A 10 11.08 -6.03 -10.97
C GLN A 10 10.31 -5.87 -9.67
N VAL A 11 10.82 -6.39 -8.56
CA VAL A 11 10.18 -6.21 -7.24
C VAL A 11 10.14 -4.75 -6.86
N LEU A 12 11.23 -3.99 -7.07
CA LEU A 12 11.25 -2.55 -6.80
C LEU A 12 10.26 -1.80 -7.69
N GLY A 13 10.16 -2.19 -8.97
CA GLY A 13 9.19 -1.61 -9.89
C GLY A 13 7.75 -1.83 -9.46
N ILE A 14 7.45 -3.04 -9.01
CA ILE A 14 6.11 -3.37 -8.50
C ILE A 14 5.82 -2.63 -7.19
N ALA A 15 6.80 -2.50 -6.30
CA ALA A 15 6.63 -1.72 -5.07
C ALA A 15 6.26 -0.27 -5.39
N SER A 16 6.93 0.34 -6.37
CA SER A 16 6.61 1.71 -6.80
C SER A 16 5.22 1.81 -7.41
N GLN A 17 4.80 0.79 -8.15
CA GLN A 17 3.46 0.74 -8.74
C GLN A 17 2.39 0.63 -7.65
N ILE A 18 2.61 -0.21 -6.64
CA ILE A 18 1.69 -0.33 -5.50
C ILE A 18 1.60 1.00 -4.74
N GLU A 19 2.72 1.68 -4.53
CA GLU A 19 2.73 2.99 -3.87
C GLU A 19 1.89 4.00 -4.66
N ASN A 20 2.06 4.04 -5.97
CA ASN A 20 1.29 4.91 -6.84
C ASN A 20 -0.20 4.57 -6.80
N ASP A 21 -0.54 3.28 -6.86
CA ASP A 21 -1.91 2.81 -6.77
C ASP A 21 -2.52 3.16 -5.40
N ASN A 22 -1.75 3.05 -4.33
CA ASN A 22 -2.20 3.44 -3.00
C ASN A 22 -2.54 4.94 -2.94
N ASN A 23 -1.70 5.78 -3.53
CA ASN A 23 -1.96 7.23 -3.59
C ASN A 23 -3.23 7.54 -4.39
N GLN A 24 -3.44 6.84 -5.51
CA GLN A 24 -4.66 7.00 -6.32
C GLN A 24 -5.89 6.52 -5.56
N LEU A 25 -5.78 5.40 -4.85
CA LEU A 25 -6.87 4.88 -4.03
C LEU A 25 -7.26 5.89 -2.94
N GLN A 26 -6.28 6.48 -2.26
CA GLN A 26 -6.54 7.49 -1.24
C GLN A 26 -7.28 8.69 -1.82
N GLN A 27 -6.90 9.12 -3.03
CA GLN A 27 -7.58 10.21 -3.71
C GLN A 27 -9.03 9.84 -4.02
N LEU A 28 -9.28 8.65 -4.56
CA LEU A 28 -10.63 8.17 -4.88
C LEU A 28 -11.48 8.04 -3.62
N LEU A 29 -10.91 7.56 -2.52
CA LEU A 29 -11.62 7.43 -1.26
C LEU A 29 -11.99 8.79 -0.68
N ASN A 30 -11.09 9.77 -0.76
CA ASN A 30 -11.37 11.14 -0.34
C ASN A 30 -12.45 11.78 -1.21
N ASP A 31 -12.42 11.55 -2.51
CA ASP A 31 -13.45 12.03 -3.43
C ASP A 31 -14.80 11.40 -3.11
N SER A 32 -14.83 10.12 -2.80
CA SER A 32 -16.05 9.41 -2.38
C SER A 32 -16.63 10.00 -1.10
N LYS A 33 -15.77 10.32 -0.13
CA LYS A 33 -16.20 10.96 1.11
C LYS A 33 -16.84 12.32 0.84
N ALA A 34 -16.22 13.14 -0.02
CA ALA A 34 -16.76 14.44 -0.41
C ALA A 34 -18.10 14.28 -1.13
N THR A 35 -18.23 13.26 -1.97
CA THR A 35 -19.49 12.96 -2.67
C THR A 35 -20.61 12.59 -1.68
N VAL A 36 -20.28 11.75 -0.69
CA VAL A 36 -21.25 11.40 0.37
C VAL A 36 -21.67 12.63 1.17
N ASP A 37 -20.71 13.49 1.52
CA ASP A 37 -21.00 14.70 2.27
C ASP A 37 -21.90 15.66 1.48
N SER A 38 -21.84 15.64 0.15
CA SER A 38 -22.68 16.47 -0.72
C SER A 38 -24.16 16.11 -0.66
N LEU A 39 -24.51 14.94 -0.10
CA LEU A 39 -25.91 14.55 0.11
C LEU A 39 -26.65 15.56 0.96
N SER A 40 -25.96 16.28 1.84
CA SER A 40 -26.59 17.29 2.72
C SER A 40 -27.31 18.39 1.93
N THR A 41 -26.94 18.62 0.68
CA THR A 41 -27.60 19.58 -0.20
C THR A 41 -28.98 19.11 -0.65
N TYR A 42 -29.16 17.78 -0.79
CA TYR A 42 -30.36 17.19 -1.37
C TYR A 42 -31.17 16.38 -0.39
N TRP A 43 -30.61 16.02 0.75
CA TRP A 43 -31.28 15.24 1.78
C TRP A 43 -30.87 15.79 3.13
N GLN A 44 -31.83 16.43 3.82
CA GLN A 44 -31.64 17.05 5.12
C GLN A 44 -32.46 16.34 6.18
N GLY A 45 -31.98 16.39 7.41
CA GLY A 45 -32.64 15.77 8.55
C GLY A 45 -31.72 14.84 9.32
N LYS A 46 -32.23 14.35 10.45
CA LYS A 46 -31.43 13.55 11.37
C LYS A 46 -30.94 12.24 10.73
N ALA A 47 -31.76 11.57 9.95
CA ALA A 47 -31.39 10.33 9.29
C ALA A 47 -30.23 10.55 8.31
N SER A 48 -30.27 11.65 7.56
CA SER A 48 -29.18 12.01 6.65
C SER A 48 -27.89 12.31 7.43
N ASP A 49 -27.99 13.11 8.49
CA ASP A 49 -26.83 13.44 9.33
C ASP A 49 -26.22 12.19 9.95
N ASP A 50 -27.05 11.29 10.47
CA ASP A 50 -26.58 10.05 11.11
C ASP A 50 -25.86 9.13 10.11
N THR A 51 -26.41 8.97 8.90
CA THR A 51 -25.77 8.11 7.89
C THR A 51 -24.45 8.69 7.40
N ARG A 52 -24.37 10.00 7.19
CA ARG A 52 -23.11 10.65 6.79
C ARG A 52 -22.09 10.59 7.91
N SER A 53 -22.51 10.79 9.17
CA SER A 53 -21.62 10.68 10.31
C SER A 53 -21.07 9.25 10.44
N SER A 54 -21.92 8.23 10.29
CA SER A 54 -21.50 6.83 10.32
C SER A 54 -20.50 6.52 9.18
N TYR A 55 -20.75 7.03 7.99
CA TYR A 55 -19.82 6.85 6.87
C TYR A 55 -18.49 7.54 7.14
N ASN A 56 -18.50 8.74 7.69
CA ASN A 56 -17.26 9.47 8.00
C ASN A 56 -16.43 8.77 9.07
N VAL A 57 -17.06 8.18 10.08
CA VAL A 57 -16.37 7.38 11.10
C VAL A 57 -15.75 6.14 10.46
N PHE A 58 -16.51 5.44 9.63
CA PHE A 58 -16.01 4.29 8.87
C PHE A 58 -14.83 4.68 7.98
N ALA A 59 -14.98 5.75 7.21
CA ALA A 59 -13.96 6.24 6.29
C ALA A 59 -12.66 6.59 7.03
N GLY A 60 -12.77 7.34 8.14
CA GLY A 60 -11.60 7.71 8.93
C GLY A 60 -10.83 6.52 9.46
N LYS A 61 -11.54 5.45 9.83
CA LYS A 61 -10.94 4.25 10.38
C LYS A 61 -10.32 3.36 9.29
N PHE A 62 -11.08 3.05 8.24
CA PHE A 62 -10.69 2.04 7.27
C PHE A 62 -9.83 2.60 6.14
N PHE A 63 -10.00 3.86 5.74
CA PHE A 63 -9.14 4.46 4.72
C PHE A 63 -7.69 4.54 5.19
N GLN A 64 -7.50 4.93 6.46
CA GLN A 64 -6.16 4.98 7.03
C GLN A 64 -5.56 3.58 7.17
N GLN A 65 -6.36 2.59 7.58
CA GLN A 65 -5.88 1.21 7.67
C GLN A 65 -5.43 0.66 6.32
N TYR A 66 -6.21 0.89 5.26
CA TYR A 66 -5.82 0.47 3.91
C TYR A 66 -4.52 1.13 3.47
N HIS A 67 -4.41 2.42 3.69
CA HIS A 67 -3.19 3.15 3.35
C HIS A 67 -1.98 2.55 4.07
N ASP A 68 -2.10 2.31 5.35
CA ASP A 68 -0.99 1.82 6.18
C ASP A 68 -0.59 0.41 5.78
N VAL A 69 -1.56 -0.47 5.54
CA VAL A 69 -1.28 -1.85 5.12
C VAL A 69 -0.56 -1.88 3.78
N LEU A 70 -1.03 -1.11 2.80
CA LEU A 70 -0.37 -1.05 1.49
C LEU A 70 1.02 -0.43 1.60
N ASN A 71 1.16 0.62 2.41
CA ASN A 71 2.45 1.27 2.62
C ASN A 71 3.45 0.32 3.31
N GLN A 72 3.00 -0.43 4.31
CA GLN A 72 3.84 -1.43 4.97
C GLN A 72 4.28 -2.52 4.00
N TYR A 73 3.41 -2.94 3.10
CA TYR A 73 3.74 -3.93 2.09
C TYR A 73 4.80 -3.41 1.12
N VAL A 74 4.67 -2.15 0.70
CA VAL A 74 5.68 -1.50 -0.15
C VAL A 74 7.05 -1.47 0.55
N VAL A 75 7.08 -1.08 1.82
CA VAL A 75 8.32 -1.05 2.61
C VAL A 75 8.90 -2.45 2.72
N PHE A 76 8.07 -3.45 2.98
CA PHE A 76 8.50 -4.84 3.05
C PHE A 76 9.13 -5.30 1.74
N LEU A 77 8.51 -5.02 0.61
CA LEU A 77 9.06 -5.40 -0.69
C LEU A 77 10.40 -4.73 -0.97
N ARG A 78 10.52 -3.45 -0.63
CA ARG A 78 11.76 -2.70 -0.86
C ARG A 78 12.90 -3.15 0.03
N LYS A 79 12.63 -3.35 1.32
CA LYS A 79 13.68 -3.61 2.30
C LYS A 79 13.92 -5.11 2.52
N ASN A 80 12.86 -5.88 2.69
CA ASN A 80 13.00 -7.26 3.11
C ASN A 80 13.07 -8.24 1.94
N VAL A 81 12.61 -7.86 0.76
CA VAL A 81 12.64 -8.72 -0.41
C VAL A 81 13.76 -8.29 -1.35
N ALA A 82 13.69 -7.08 -1.89
CA ALA A 82 14.65 -6.65 -2.91
C ALA A 82 16.04 -6.38 -2.32
N GLU A 83 16.12 -5.57 -1.27
CA GLU A 83 17.40 -5.15 -0.70
C GLU A 83 18.13 -6.30 -0.04
N GLN A 84 17.45 -7.07 0.82
CA GLN A 84 18.09 -8.19 1.51
C GLN A 84 18.48 -9.31 0.56
N TYR A 85 17.69 -9.55 -0.47
CA TYR A 85 18.04 -10.54 -1.48
C TYR A 85 19.32 -10.15 -2.21
N GLU A 86 19.46 -8.90 -2.61
CA GLU A 86 20.68 -8.41 -3.26
C GLU A 86 21.89 -8.54 -2.35
N GLN A 87 21.76 -8.18 -1.08
CA GLN A 87 22.84 -8.33 -0.10
C GLN A 87 23.25 -9.79 0.06
N THR A 88 22.28 -10.69 0.16
CA THR A 88 22.55 -12.12 0.29
C THR A 88 23.27 -12.66 -0.94
N GLU A 89 22.85 -12.25 -2.15
CA GLU A 89 23.52 -12.64 -3.39
C GLU A 89 24.96 -12.15 -3.44
N GLN A 90 25.22 -10.90 -3.03
CA GLN A 90 26.57 -10.36 -2.98
C GLN A 90 27.45 -11.14 -2.01
N ILE A 91 26.95 -11.44 -0.82
CA ILE A 91 27.68 -12.22 0.17
C ILE A 91 27.99 -13.62 -0.37
N ASN A 92 27.02 -14.27 -0.98
CA ASN A 92 27.21 -15.59 -1.54
C ASN A 92 28.23 -15.59 -2.66
N THR A 93 28.22 -14.57 -3.53
CA THR A 93 29.18 -14.42 -4.61
C THR A 93 30.61 -14.24 -4.04
N GLN A 94 30.75 -13.40 -3.02
CA GLN A 94 32.04 -13.17 -2.38
C GLN A 94 32.56 -14.44 -1.71
N LEU A 95 31.71 -15.22 -1.05
CA LEU A 95 32.09 -16.49 -0.46
C LEU A 95 32.54 -17.49 -1.52
N ALA A 96 31.78 -17.58 -2.61
CA ALA A 96 32.14 -18.47 -3.71
C ALA A 96 33.50 -18.11 -4.29
N ASP A 97 33.78 -16.84 -4.47
CA ASP A 97 35.09 -16.35 -4.98
C ASP A 97 36.22 -16.66 -4.00
N ALA A 98 35.94 -16.60 -2.70
CA ALA A 98 36.96 -16.91 -1.68
C ALA A 98 37.36 -18.37 -1.68
N PHE A 99 36.52 -19.26 -2.18
CA PHE A 99 36.78 -20.71 -2.23
C PHE A 99 37.33 -21.21 -3.57
N LYS A 100 37.56 -20.36 -4.52
CA LYS A 100 38.14 -20.73 -5.82
C LYS A 100 39.64 -21.02 -5.73
#